data_57a3127a1ac4cc222282fe20e4fd6805
#
_entry.id   57a3127a1ac4cc222282fe20e4fd6805
#
_cell.length_a   1.000
_cell.length_b   1.000
_cell.length_c   1.000
_cell.angle_alpha   90.00
_cell.angle_beta   90.00
_cell.angle_gamma   90.00
#
_symmetry.space_group_name_H-M   'P 1'
#
loop_
_entity.id
_entity.type
_entity.pdbx_description
1 polymer ?
#
loop_
_entity_poly.entity_id
_entity_poly.type
_entity_poly.pdbx_seq_one_letter_code
_entity_poly.pdbx_strand_id
1 'polypeptide(L)'
;MAFARATLGLALVHRPTDAERDHGQELLAAVSAVVLRRGHNLCDLPIVNVYLARERARRGDRDDALPLMRAAVDHLFREGRLLLHSDTATGVLVGTLLDRGADGDVLEAEAAIARLAAAPTDDGVAVRDIWLLRMRALLARALGDEAAYRDDWDRYRTMETSLGFEGHMEWAGRCHDCG
;
A
#
# COMPACT_ATOMS: atom_id res chain seq x y z
N MET A 1 11.85 -0.54 21.80
CA MET A 1 11.31 0.79 21.52
C MET A 1 11.14 1.09 20.02
N ALA A 2 12.00 0.62 19.10
CA ALA A 2 11.85 0.87 17.65
C ALA A 2 10.53 0.29 17.08
N PHE A 3 10.18 -0.93 17.46
CA PHE A 3 8.94 -1.59 17.01
C PHE A 3 7.67 -0.78 17.38
N ALA A 4 7.53 -0.36 18.64
CA ALA A 4 6.37 0.43 19.06
C ALA A 4 6.25 1.77 18.31
N ARG A 5 7.39 2.41 17.99
CA ARG A 5 7.41 3.63 17.16
C ARG A 5 7.03 3.35 15.72
N ALA A 6 7.48 2.22 15.14
CA ALA A 6 7.08 1.81 13.80
C ALA A 6 5.57 1.56 13.73
N THR A 7 5.02 0.79 14.67
CA THR A 7 3.57 0.51 14.73
C THR A 7 2.75 1.79 14.89
N LEU A 8 3.14 2.69 15.80
CA LEU A 8 2.44 3.96 15.97
C LEU A 8 2.57 4.84 14.72
N GLY A 9 3.77 4.92 14.13
CA GLY A 9 3.99 5.68 12.89
C GLY A 9 3.14 5.16 11.74
N LEU A 10 3.08 3.83 11.55
CA LEU A 10 2.21 3.20 10.55
C LEU A 10 0.73 3.49 10.79
N ALA A 11 0.27 3.50 12.03
CA ALA A 11 -1.11 3.85 12.35
C ALA A 11 -1.42 5.33 12.04
N LEU A 12 -0.50 6.23 12.39
CA LEU A 12 -0.70 7.68 12.24
C LEU A 12 -0.69 8.15 10.78
N VAL A 13 0.11 7.53 9.89
CA VAL A 13 0.12 7.92 8.46
C VAL A 13 -1.18 7.57 7.72
N HIS A 14 -2.09 6.85 8.36
CA HIS A 14 -3.44 6.58 7.84
C HIS A 14 -4.50 7.57 8.34
N ARG A 15 -4.15 8.42 9.31
CA ARG A 15 -5.11 9.35 9.89
C ARG A 15 -5.52 10.47 8.93
N PRO A 16 -6.72 11.05 9.11
CA PRO A 16 -7.24 12.05 8.19
C PRO A 16 -6.52 13.40 8.28
N THR A 17 -5.97 13.77 9.44
CA THR A 17 -5.34 15.07 9.65
C THR A 17 -3.88 15.11 9.22
N ASP A 18 -3.43 16.22 8.65
CA ASP A 18 -2.03 16.41 8.26
C ASP A 18 -1.08 16.32 9.47
N ALA A 19 -1.47 16.90 10.61
CA ALA A 19 -0.66 16.87 11.83
C ALA A 19 -0.39 15.44 12.34
N GLU A 20 -1.40 14.56 12.31
CA GLU A 20 -1.21 13.15 12.70
C GLU A 20 -0.30 12.42 11.71
N ARG A 21 -0.48 12.67 10.40
CA ARG A 21 0.37 12.06 9.36
C ARG A 21 1.81 12.55 9.46
N ASP A 22 2.04 13.84 9.70
CA ASP A 22 3.37 14.42 9.88
C ASP A 22 4.08 13.78 11.08
N HIS A 23 3.38 13.64 12.21
CA HIS A 23 3.90 12.94 13.38
C HIS A 23 4.22 11.47 13.07
N GLY A 24 3.33 10.78 12.36
CA GLY A 24 3.57 9.41 11.88
C GLY A 24 4.83 9.30 11.03
N GLN A 25 5.00 10.22 10.09
CA GLN A 25 6.18 10.29 9.23
C GLN A 25 7.47 10.54 10.03
N GLU A 26 7.47 11.42 11.01
CA GLU A 26 8.62 11.66 11.88
C GLU A 26 9.02 10.40 12.65
N LEU A 27 8.05 9.66 13.19
CA LEU A 27 8.30 8.40 13.87
C LEU A 27 8.91 7.35 12.94
N LEU A 28 8.37 7.19 11.73
CA LEU A 28 8.88 6.25 10.73
C LEU A 28 10.30 6.63 10.26
N ALA A 29 10.56 7.91 10.03
CA ALA A 29 11.89 8.40 9.67
C ALA A 29 12.93 8.15 10.79
N ALA A 30 12.55 8.37 12.04
CA ALA A 30 13.40 8.08 13.18
C ALA A 30 13.71 6.58 13.29
N VAL A 31 12.73 5.70 13.04
CA VAL A 31 12.93 4.24 13.01
C VAL A 31 13.89 3.85 11.89
N SER A 32 13.66 4.31 10.67
CA SER A 32 14.52 4.04 9.51
C SER A 32 15.96 4.46 9.79
N ALA A 33 16.17 5.66 10.32
CA ALA A 33 17.50 6.17 10.66
C ALA A 33 18.23 5.34 11.74
N VAL A 34 17.50 4.82 12.74
CA VAL A 34 18.10 3.96 13.80
C VAL A 34 18.51 2.61 13.20
N VAL A 35 17.66 2.02 12.36
CA VAL A 35 17.93 0.72 11.71
C VAL A 35 19.17 0.81 10.82
N LEU A 36 19.23 1.83 9.97
CA LEU A 36 20.37 2.04 9.07
C LEU A 36 21.68 2.24 9.83
N ARG A 37 21.67 3.00 10.95
CA ARG A 37 22.88 3.23 11.75
C ARG A 37 23.36 2.01 12.51
N ARG A 38 22.46 1.15 12.97
CA ARG A 38 22.80 0.01 13.84
C ARG A 38 22.99 -1.30 13.09
N GLY A 39 22.73 -1.34 11.79
CA GLY A 39 22.79 -2.57 11.00
C GLY A 39 21.78 -3.64 11.45
N HIS A 40 20.74 -3.24 12.19
CA HIS A 40 19.72 -4.18 12.65
C HIS A 40 18.75 -4.42 11.49
N ASN A 41 18.56 -5.69 11.18
CA ASN A 41 17.59 -6.11 10.15
C ASN A 41 16.19 -6.11 10.77
N LEU A 42 15.49 -4.95 10.73
CA LEU A 42 14.07 -4.91 11.06
C LEU A 42 13.29 -5.45 9.86
N CYS A 43 12.55 -6.54 10.11
CA CYS A 43 11.65 -7.13 9.11
C CYS A 43 10.69 -6.12 8.47
N ASP A 44 10.39 -5.05 9.21
CA ASP A 44 9.42 -4.03 8.84
C ASP A 44 10.02 -2.84 8.08
N LEU A 45 11.36 -2.79 7.86
CA LEU A 45 11.99 -1.66 7.19
C LEU A 45 11.44 -1.42 5.76
N PRO A 46 11.17 -2.43 4.93
CA PRO A 46 10.59 -2.20 3.62
C PRO A 46 9.24 -1.50 3.68
N ILE A 47 8.34 -1.90 4.57
CA ILE A 47 7.03 -1.25 4.70
C ILE A 47 7.14 0.17 5.26
N VAL A 48 8.06 0.41 6.19
CA VAL A 48 8.37 1.77 6.69
C VAL A 48 8.80 2.67 5.53
N ASN A 49 9.69 2.19 4.65
CA ASN A 49 10.16 2.95 3.49
C ASN A 49 9.06 3.20 2.47
N VAL A 50 8.15 2.23 2.25
CA VAL A 50 6.98 2.41 1.38
C VAL A 50 6.09 3.55 1.88
N TYR A 51 5.79 3.60 3.18
CA TYR A 51 4.95 4.66 3.73
C TYR A 51 5.65 6.03 3.78
N LEU A 52 6.96 6.08 4.02
CA LEU A 52 7.74 7.32 3.90
C LEU A 52 7.71 7.84 2.44
N ALA A 53 7.84 6.95 1.46
CA ALA A 53 7.72 7.30 0.05
C ALA A 53 6.30 7.75 -0.31
N ARG A 54 5.25 7.09 0.22
CA ARG A 54 3.87 7.49 0.03
C ARG A 54 3.60 8.92 0.53
N GLU A 55 4.11 9.29 1.69
CA GLU A 55 3.93 10.65 2.21
C GLU A 55 4.68 11.69 1.37
N ARG A 56 5.84 11.34 0.77
CA ARG A 56 6.49 12.18 -0.25
C ARG A 56 5.60 12.36 -1.48
N ALA A 57 5.08 11.26 -2.02
CA ALA A 57 4.19 11.29 -3.19
C ALA A 57 2.96 12.17 -2.97
N ARG A 58 2.35 12.13 -1.76
CA ARG A 58 1.21 12.99 -1.38
C ARG A 58 1.56 14.47 -1.37
N ARG A 59 2.81 14.83 -1.09
CA ARG A 59 3.32 16.20 -1.13
C ARG A 59 3.71 16.68 -2.53
N GLY A 60 3.48 15.86 -3.56
CA GLY A 60 3.76 16.17 -4.95
C GLY A 60 5.02 15.52 -5.52
N ASP A 61 5.83 14.88 -4.71
CA ASP A 61 7.14 14.31 -5.05
C ASP A 61 7.02 12.86 -5.55
N ARG A 62 6.10 12.62 -6.50
CA ARG A 62 5.75 11.26 -6.96
C ARG A 62 6.90 10.58 -7.71
N ASP A 63 7.64 11.34 -8.51
CA ASP A 63 8.72 10.80 -9.33
C ASP A 63 9.90 10.30 -8.50
N ASP A 64 10.23 10.98 -7.40
CA ASP A 64 11.27 10.55 -6.47
C ASP A 64 10.77 9.46 -5.49
N ALA A 65 9.47 9.41 -5.22
CA ALA A 65 8.88 8.42 -4.32
C ALA A 65 8.77 7.03 -4.94
N LEU A 66 8.38 6.94 -6.22
CA LEU A 66 8.13 5.66 -6.89
C LEU A 66 9.34 4.73 -6.97
N PRO A 67 10.58 5.18 -7.27
CA PRO A 67 11.75 4.32 -7.21
C PRO A 67 11.98 3.67 -5.84
N LEU A 68 11.67 4.39 -4.76
CA LEU A 68 11.80 3.85 -3.39
C LEU A 68 10.73 2.79 -3.11
N MET A 69 9.49 3.00 -3.57
CA MET A 69 8.42 2.01 -3.44
C MET A 69 8.74 0.74 -4.24
N ARG A 70 9.20 0.88 -5.49
CA ARG A 70 9.63 -0.25 -6.34
C ARG A 70 10.71 -1.06 -5.66
N ALA A 71 11.76 -0.40 -5.17
CA ALA A 71 12.87 -1.08 -4.49
C ALA A 71 12.40 -1.84 -3.24
N ALA A 72 11.47 -1.28 -2.46
CA ALA A 72 10.92 -1.92 -1.28
C ALA A 72 10.04 -3.14 -1.65
N VAL A 73 9.17 -3.02 -2.64
CA VAL A 73 8.35 -4.12 -3.15
C VAL A 73 9.25 -5.25 -3.68
N ASP A 74 10.24 -4.92 -4.50
CA ASP A 74 11.17 -5.91 -5.03
C ASP A 74 11.98 -6.61 -3.95
N HIS A 75 12.37 -5.90 -2.91
CA HIS A 75 13.04 -6.49 -1.75
C HIS A 75 12.15 -7.52 -1.05
N LEU A 76 10.87 -7.18 -0.77
CA LEU A 76 9.92 -8.10 -0.13
C LEU A 76 9.73 -9.38 -0.94
N PHE A 77 9.60 -9.28 -2.27
CA PHE A 77 9.46 -10.45 -3.15
C PHE A 77 10.72 -11.30 -3.21
N ARG A 78 11.92 -10.71 -3.25
CA ARG A 78 13.19 -11.45 -3.28
C ARG A 78 13.49 -12.20 -1.98
N GLU A 79 13.12 -11.61 -0.85
CA GLU A 79 13.33 -12.22 0.48
C GLU A 79 12.26 -13.27 0.82
N GLY A 80 11.27 -13.50 -0.04
CA GLY A 80 10.16 -14.42 0.22
C GLY A 80 9.26 -14.00 1.38
N ARG A 81 9.29 -12.73 1.79
CA ARG A 81 8.50 -12.18 2.90
C ARG A 81 7.09 -11.80 2.45
N LEU A 82 6.45 -12.71 1.77
CA LEU A 82 5.18 -12.46 1.08
C LEU A 82 3.99 -12.30 2.03
N LEU A 83 4.06 -12.85 3.24
CA LEU A 83 2.92 -12.91 4.16
C LEU A 83 2.69 -11.64 5.00
N LEU A 84 3.69 -10.79 5.20
CA LEU A 84 3.56 -9.71 6.18
C LEU A 84 3.29 -8.34 5.57
N HIS A 85 3.91 -8.00 4.43
CA HIS A 85 3.91 -6.63 3.94
C HIS A 85 3.81 -6.48 2.42
N SER A 86 3.92 -7.57 1.65
CA SER A 86 3.89 -7.50 0.18
C SER A 86 2.56 -6.98 -0.35
N ASP A 87 1.45 -7.41 0.25
CA ASP A 87 0.11 -7.01 -0.17
C ASP A 87 -0.09 -5.51 0.01
N THR A 88 0.24 -5.00 1.19
CA THR A 88 0.15 -3.57 1.52
C THR A 88 1.13 -2.73 0.70
N ALA A 89 2.39 -3.17 0.58
CA ALA A 89 3.42 -2.45 -0.17
C ALA A 89 3.06 -2.35 -1.66
N THR A 90 2.60 -3.46 -2.25
CA THR A 90 2.12 -3.49 -3.63
C THR A 90 0.90 -2.59 -3.81
N GLY A 91 -0.06 -2.62 -2.87
CA GLY A 91 -1.24 -1.76 -2.92
C GLY A 91 -0.90 -0.27 -2.86
N VAL A 92 0.09 0.13 -2.06
CA VAL A 92 0.57 1.53 -2.02
C VAL A 92 1.26 1.90 -3.32
N LEU A 93 2.11 1.04 -3.89
CA LEU A 93 2.76 1.27 -5.18
C LEU A 93 1.73 1.43 -6.29
N VAL A 94 0.81 0.48 -6.43
CA VAL A 94 -0.27 0.50 -7.44
C VAL A 94 -1.11 1.78 -7.32
N GLY A 95 -1.58 2.12 -6.12
CA GLY A 95 -2.33 3.35 -5.90
C GLY A 95 -1.56 4.60 -6.32
N THR A 96 -0.26 4.68 -5.98
CA THR A 96 0.58 5.84 -6.34
C THR A 96 0.84 5.94 -7.85
N LEU A 97 1.02 4.80 -8.55
CA LEU A 97 1.14 4.77 -10.01
C LEU A 97 -0.13 5.28 -10.68
N LEU A 98 -1.29 4.72 -10.29
CA LEU A 98 -2.58 5.12 -10.88
C LEU A 98 -2.95 6.58 -10.57
N ASP A 99 -2.58 7.09 -9.39
CA ASP A 99 -2.76 8.50 -9.02
C ASP A 99 -1.81 9.43 -9.79
N ARG A 100 -0.61 8.96 -10.20
CA ARG A 100 0.30 9.74 -11.05
C ARG A 100 -0.21 9.81 -12.49
N GLY A 101 -0.65 8.68 -13.03
CA GLY A 101 -1.22 8.57 -14.37
C GLY A 101 -0.26 8.91 -15.50
N ALA A 102 1.05 8.68 -15.33
CA ALA A 102 2.04 8.89 -16.38
C ALA A 102 2.03 7.71 -17.39
N ASP A 103 2.64 7.94 -18.56
CA ASP A 103 2.79 6.90 -19.58
C ASP A 103 3.48 5.67 -18.99
N GLY A 104 2.84 4.50 -19.14
CA GLY A 104 3.33 3.22 -18.65
C GLY A 104 2.92 2.87 -17.22
N ASP A 105 2.37 3.79 -16.42
CA ASP A 105 1.96 3.52 -15.04
C ASP A 105 0.87 2.46 -14.93
N VAL A 106 -0.08 2.47 -15.84
CA VAL A 106 -1.15 1.47 -15.90
C VAL A 106 -0.58 0.08 -16.14
N LEU A 107 0.34 -0.06 -17.10
CA LEU A 107 0.99 -1.34 -17.39
C LEU A 107 1.83 -1.84 -16.21
N GLU A 108 2.52 -0.94 -15.52
CA GLU A 108 3.30 -1.30 -14.34
C GLU A 108 2.39 -1.72 -13.18
N ALA A 109 1.28 -1.02 -12.97
CA ALA A 109 0.28 -1.38 -11.96
C ALA A 109 -0.33 -2.76 -12.23
N GLU A 110 -0.69 -3.04 -13.48
CA GLU A 110 -1.18 -4.35 -13.92
C GLU A 110 -0.15 -5.47 -13.65
N ALA A 111 1.11 -5.25 -14.03
CA ALA A 111 2.20 -6.19 -13.77
C ALA A 111 2.43 -6.44 -12.28
N ALA A 112 2.36 -5.40 -11.45
CA ALA A 112 2.50 -5.52 -9.99
C ALA A 112 1.35 -6.33 -9.38
N ILE A 113 0.11 -6.12 -9.82
CA ILE A 113 -1.07 -6.88 -9.38
C ILE A 113 -0.93 -8.36 -9.80
N ALA A 114 -0.54 -8.62 -11.05
CA ALA A 114 -0.34 -9.98 -11.56
C ALA A 114 0.77 -10.72 -10.78
N ARG A 115 1.89 -10.04 -10.49
CA ARG A 115 2.99 -10.58 -9.68
C ARG A 115 2.52 -10.97 -8.28
N LEU A 116 1.73 -10.13 -7.63
CA LEU A 116 1.18 -10.43 -6.30
C LEU A 116 0.19 -11.60 -6.35
N ALA A 117 -0.69 -11.63 -7.35
CA ALA A 117 -1.66 -12.70 -7.52
C ALA A 117 -1.01 -14.06 -7.78
N ALA A 118 0.14 -14.09 -8.48
CA ALA A 118 0.90 -15.30 -8.76
C ALA A 118 1.82 -15.74 -7.61
N ALA A 119 1.99 -14.93 -6.57
CA ALA A 119 2.87 -15.26 -5.46
C ALA A 119 2.28 -16.38 -4.60
N PRO A 120 3.11 -17.36 -4.16
CA PRO A 120 2.65 -18.44 -3.30
C PRO A 120 1.95 -17.91 -2.04
N THR A 121 0.83 -18.49 -1.69
CA THR A 121 0.08 -18.21 -0.47
C THR A 121 -0.67 -19.46 -0.03
N ASP A 122 -0.97 -19.54 1.25
CA ASP A 122 -1.88 -20.57 1.74
C ASP A 122 -3.32 -20.24 1.33
N ASP A 123 -4.13 -21.26 1.13
CA ASP A 123 -5.55 -21.09 0.80
C ASP A 123 -6.28 -20.32 1.91
N GLY A 124 -7.09 -19.33 1.51
CA GLY A 124 -7.93 -18.57 2.43
C GLY A 124 -7.23 -17.42 3.15
N VAL A 125 -6.09 -16.94 2.67
CA VAL A 125 -5.47 -15.73 3.21
C VAL A 125 -6.25 -14.48 2.74
N ALA A 126 -7.33 -14.18 3.47
CA ALA A 126 -8.27 -13.12 3.18
C ALA A 126 -7.61 -11.71 2.99
N VAL A 127 -6.47 -11.46 3.66
CA VAL A 127 -5.74 -10.18 3.52
C VAL A 127 -5.26 -9.97 2.09
N ARG A 128 -4.77 -11.00 1.41
CA ARG A 128 -4.34 -10.90 0.01
C ARG A 128 -5.52 -10.64 -0.91
N ASP A 129 -6.60 -11.37 -0.73
CA ASP A 129 -7.77 -11.26 -1.59
C ASP A 129 -8.40 -9.87 -1.52
N ILE A 130 -8.51 -9.30 -0.32
CA ILE A 130 -9.06 -7.94 -0.16
C ILE A 130 -8.16 -6.88 -0.82
N TRP A 131 -6.83 -7.02 -0.74
CA TRP A 131 -5.91 -6.12 -1.43
C TRP A 131 -5.99 -6.25 -2.95
N LEU A 132 -6.08 -7.50 -3.47
CA LEU A 132 -6.22 -7.74 -4.91
C LEU A 132 -7.52 -7.16 -5.46
N LEU A 133 -8.65 -7.35 -4.76
CA LEU A 133 -9.94 -6.75 -5.16
C LEU A 133 -9.83 -5.22 -5.23
N ARG A 134 -9.28 -4.59 -4.19
CA ARG A 134 -9.09 -3.14 -4.16
C ARG A 134 -8.22 -2.65 -5.33
N MET A 135 -7.09 -3.30 -5.56
CA MET A 135 -6.17 -2.89 -6.63
C MET A 135 -6.78 -3.08 -8.02
N ARG A 136 -7.51 -4.18 -8.26
CA ARG A 136 -8.22 -4.42 -9.52
C ARG A 136 -9.31 -3.39 -9.76
N ALA A 137 -10.09 -3.05 -8.75
CA ALA A 137 -11.08 -1.98 -8.85
C ALA A 137 -10.42 -0.64 -9.24
N LEU A 138 -9.32 -0.24 -8.58
CA LEU A 138 -8.61 0.99 -8.93
C LEU A 138 -8.06 0.96 -10.36
N LEU A 139 -7.53 -0.17 -10.80
CA LEU A 139 -7.03 -0.36 -12.16
C LEU A 139 -8.18 -0.26 -13.19
N ALA A 140 -9.29 -0.95 -12.95
CA ALA A 140 -10.48 -0.89 -13.82
C ALA A 140 -11.00 0.56 -13.97
N ARG A 141 -11.04 1.31 -12.86
CA ARG A 141 -11.39 2.74 -12.90
C ARG A 141 -10.41 3.56 -13.75
N ALA A 142 -9.12 3.33 -13.62
CA ALA A 142 -8.11 4.03 -14.41
C ALA A 142 -8.20 3.71 -15.92
N LEU A 143 -8.65 2.50 -16.25
CA LEU A 143 -8.90 2.06 -17.63
C LEU A 143 -10.26 2.51 -18.18
N GLY A 144 -11.13 3.09 -17.36
CA GLY A 144 -12.51 3.47 -17.75
C GLY A 144 -13.47 2.27 -17.86
N ASP A 145 -13.10 1.10 -17.32
CA ASP A 145 -13.98 -0.08 -17.27
C ASP A 145 -14.91 -0.02 -16.06
N GLU A 146 -16.00 0.70 -16.23
CA GLU A 146 -17.02 0.90 -15.20
C GLU A 146 -17.71 -0.39 -14.73
N ALA A 147 -17.78 -1.41 -15.59
CA ALA A 147 -18.40 -2.68 -15.23
C ALA A 147 -17.49 -3.50 -14.30
N ALA A 148 -16.24 -3.66 -14.67
CA ALA A 148 -15.24 -4.32 -13.84
C ALA A 148 -14.99 -3.55 -12.52
N TYR A 149 -14.96 -2.20 -12.57
CA TYR A 149 -14.82 -1.38 -11.36
C TYR A 149 -15.94 -1.67 -10.35
N ARG A 150 -17.22 -1.67 -10.80
CA ARG A 150 -18.35 -1.94 -9.90
C ARG A 150 -18.31 -3.35 -9.31
N ASP A 151 -18.03 -4.36 -10.15
CA ASP A 151 -17.97 -5.76 -9.69
C ASP A 151 -16.89 -5.96 -8.60
N ASP A 152 -15.65 -5.56 -8.90
CA ASP A 152 -14.54 -5.69 -7.95
C ASP A 152 -14.74 -4.84 -6.69
N TRP A 153 -15.35 -3.64 -6.84
CA TRP A 153 -15.63 -2.74 -5.72
C TRP A 153 -16.72 -3.29 -4.79
N ASP A 154 -17.80 -3.86 -5.33
CA ASP A 154 -18.86 -4.46 -4.52
C ASP A 154 -18.37 -5.71 -3.80
N ARG A 155 -17.54 -6.52 -4.43
CA ARG A 155 -16.88 -7.67 -3.80
C ARG A 155 -15.90 -7.22 -2.69
N TYR A 156 -15.12 -6.17 -2.94
CA TYR A 156 -14.24 -5.58 -1.94
C TYR A 156 -15.03 -5.13 -0.71
N ARG A 157 -16.11 -4.36 -0.89
CA ARG A 157 -16.97 -3.89 0.20
C ARG A 157 -17.65 -5.01 0.98
N THR A 158 -18.09 -6.04 0.28
CA THR A 158 -18.68 -7.22 0.92
C THR A 158 -17.65 -7.92 1.81
N MET A 159 -16.44 -8.08 1.30
CA MET A 159 -15.36 -8.76 2.02
C MET A 159 -14.87 -7.95 3.24
N GLU A 160 -14.65 -6.64 3.08
CA GLU A 160 -14.22 -5.78 4.21
C GLU A 160 -15.22 -5.80 5.35
N THR A 161 -16.53 -5.75 5.03
CA THR A 161 -17.60 -5.79 6.02
C THR A 161 -17.65 -7.14 6.72
N SER A 162 -17.56 -8.24 5.97
CA SER A 162 -17.61 -9.59 6.53
C SER A 162 -16.43 -9.93 7.43
N LEU A 163 -15.27 -9.33 7.17
CA LEU A 163 -14.04 -9.53 7.95
C LEU A 163 -13.84 -8.50 9.07
N GLY A 164 -14.65 -7.45 9.12
CA GLY A 164 -14.52 -6.37 10.10
C GLY A 164 -13.21 -5.55 9.93
N PHE A 165 -12.72 -5.37 8.72
CA PHE A 165 -11.49 -4.62 8.44
C PHE A 165 -11.75 -3.11 8.40
N GLU A 166 -11.85 -2.48 9.56
CA GLU A 166 -12.19 -1.05 9.72
C GLU A 166 -11.34 -0.10 8.86
N GLY A 167 -10.03 -0.35 8.72
CA GLY A 167 -9.15 0.46 7.88
C GLY A 167 -9.49 0.41 6.39
N HIS A 168 -9.91 -0.75 5.89
CA HIS A 168 -10.42 -0.89 4.54
C HIS A 168 -11.79 -0.22 4.37
N MET A 169 -12.68 -0.34 5.37
CA MET A 169 -13.98 0.32 5.37
C MET A 169 -13.86 1.85 5.27
N GLU A 170 -12.89 2.47 5.96
CA GLU A 170 -12.61 3.91 5.82
C GLU A 170 -12.12 4.26 4.40
N TRP A 171 -11.34 3.40 3.75
CA TRP A 171 -10.88 3.64 2.38
C TRP A 171 -12.00 3.51 1.37
N ALA A 172 -12.89 2.54 1.55
CA ALA A 172 -14.07 2.39 0.70
C ALA A 172 -14.99 3.61 0.76
N GLY A 173 -15.24 4.17 1.94
CA GLY A 173 -16.03 5.38 2.11
C GLY A 173 -15.44 6.58 1.37
N ARG A 174 -14.13 6.81 1.47
CA ARG A 174 -13.46 7.96 0.83
C ARG A 174 -13.45 7.92 -0.70
N CYS A 175 -13.42 6.74 -1.30
CA CYS A 175 -13.44 6.63 -2.77
C CYS A 175 -14.83 6.88 -3.37
N HIS A 176 -15.90 6.82 -2.56
CA HIS A 176 -17.26 7.09 -3.03
C HIS A 176 -17.57 8.59 -3.17
N ASP A 177 -16.84 9.43 -2.39
CA ASP A 177 -17.02 10.89 -2.39
C ASP A 177 -16.24 11.62 -3.52
N CYS A 178 -15.52 10.89 -4.36
CA CYS A 178 -14.71 11.42 -5.47
C CYS A 178 -15.34 11.18 -6.86
N GLY A 179 -16.67 10.99 -6.91
CA GLY A 179 -17.45 10.84 -8.14
C GLY A 179 -18.11 12.12 -8.59
#